data_f1caed04bef016749a47a06af1a25dd5
#
_entry.id   f1caed04bef016749a47a06af1a25dd5
#
_cell.length_a   1.000
_cell.length_b   1.000
_cell.length_c   1.000
_cell.angle_alpha   90.00
_cell.angle_beta   90.00
_cell.angle_gamma   90.00
#
_symmetry.space_group_name_H-M   'P 1'
#
loop_
_entity.id
_entity.type
_entity.pdbx_description
1 polymer ?
#
loop_
_entity_poly.entity_id
_entity_poly.type
_entity_poly.pdbx_seq_one_letter_code
_entity_poly.pdbx_strand_id
1 'polypeptide(L)'
;MNQHTHIFPEKLLSCWHPIGYSDEIKADKPFGTILLDEPVVVWRTSDGTPHAMRDLCIHRGTALSLGWIKDDCLVCPYHAWQYDKKGACVLIPQAKEIEIPLKAKTPKYHCQEKFGLVWVALKKSLFDLPTIPEFEQNNWKIVNTGPFNWKCDSSRQVENFTDFGHFPWVHPGLLGDPKRPEVPDCQVTIKDTVLHYSVVRPEAKNSDDFPIFANDDVVKPERKSVYELHLPYTIVLRLGWGGKKGMVYFFTSQPISKNSCRGFCIIGRNYNLEEPDTILQEFEQVIFDQDKRIVESQRPIQVPFDLSEELHLKFDTVAMNYRRAMKKNKLNY
;
A
#
# COMPACT_ATOMS: atom_id res chain seq x y z
N MET A 1 -25.83 9.65 17.35
CA MET A 1 -24.72 9.47 16.41
C MET A 1 -25.02 8.19 15.65
N ASN A 2 -25.34 8.28 14.36
CA ASN A 2 -25.49 7.09 13.54
C ASN A 2 -24.15 6.36 13.54
N GLN A 3 -24.13 5.15 14.09
CA GLN A 3 -23.05 4.21 13.85
C GLN A 3 -23.06 3.96 12.34
N HIS A 4 -22.14 4.57 11.60
CA HIS A 4 -21.88 4.14 10.25
C HIS A 4 -21.45 2.67 10.37
N THR A 5 -22.34 1.77 10.01
CA THR A 5 -22.00 0.36 9.84
C THR A 5 -21.00 0.30 8.70
N HIS A 6 -19.71 0.19 9.03
CA HIS A 6 -18.69 -0.06 8.02
C HIS A 6 -19.03 -1.35 7.29
N ILE A 7 -19.05 -1.29 5.95
CA ILE A 7 -19.22 -2.48 5.09
C ILE A 7 -17.98 -3.38 5.13
N PHE A 8 -16.89 -2.92 5.71
CA PHE A 8 -15.64 -3.65 5.87
C PHE A 8 -15.54 -4.34 7.23
N PRO A 9 -14.88 -5.51 7.31
CA PRO A 9 -14.67 -6.23 8.55
C PRO A 9 -13.95 -5.39 9.59
N GLU A 10 -14.33 -5.52 10.85
CA GLU A 10 -13.72 -4.77 11.94
C GLU A 10 -12.19 -4.97 12.03
N LYS A 11 -11.72 -6.20 11.77
CA LYS A 11 -10.29 -6.49 11.77
C LYS A 11 -9.54 -5.74 10.67
N LEU A 12 -10.16 -5.51 9.52
CA LEU A 12 -9.55 -4.74 8.44
C LEU A 12 -9.40 -3.26 8.83
N LEU A 13 -10.36 -2.70 9.57
CA LEU A 13 -10.26 -1.35 10.15
C LEU A 13 -9.12 -1.24 11.18
N SER A 14 -8.69 -2.38 11.74
CA SER A 14 -7.61 -2.50 12.71
C SER A 14 -6.28 -2.94 12.08
N CYS A 15 -6.10 -2.73 10.79
CA CYS A 15 -4.83 -2.92 10.10
C CYS A 15 -4.23 -1.56 9.75
N TRP A 16 -2.91 -1.52 9.60
CA TRP A 16 -2.22 -0.39 9.01
C TRP A 16 -2.41 -0.39 7.49
N HIS A 17 -2.82 0.75 6.96
CA HIS A 17 -2.94 0.99 5.52
C HIS A 17 -2.14 2.22 5.14
N PRO A 18 -1.39 2.21 4.03
CA PRO A 18 -0.73 3.42 3.53
C PRO A 18 -1.80 4.38 3.01
N ILE A 19 -1.55 5.68 3.12
CA ILE A 19 -2.48 6.70 2.61
C ILE A 19 -1.82 7.74 1.72
N GLY A 20 -0.51 7.78 1.68
CA GLY A 20 0.26 8.68 0.83
C GLY A 20 1.75 8.57 1.13
N TYR A 21 2.58 9.01 0.20
CA TYR A 21 3.99 9.24 0.48
C TYR A 21 4.16 10.39 1.47
N SER A 22 5.19 10.30 2.31
CA SER A 22 5.48 11.30 3.33
C SER A 22 5.67 12.71 2.77
N ASP A 23 6.21 12.81 1.56
CA ASP A 23 6.46 14.05 0.85
C ASP A 23 5.21 14.62 0.14
N GLU A 24 4.17 13.82 -0.08
CA GLU A 24 2.84 14.30 -0.54
C GLU A 24 2.11 15.05 0.59
N ILE A 25 2.36 14.68 1.85
CA ILE A 25 1.67 15.20 3.04
C ILE A 25 2.48 16.35 3.63
N LYS A 26 2.28 17.55 3.09
CA LYS A 26 3.01 18.76 3.45
C LYS A 26 2.62 19.28 4.83
N ALA A 27 3.53 20.05 5.45
CA ALA A 27 3.27 20.66 6.76
C ALA A 27 2.37 21.93 6.70
N ASP A 28 2.22 22.50 5.53
CA ASP A 28 1.50 23.78 5.32
C ASP A 28 0.02 23.62 4.98
N LYS A 29 -0.41 22.38 4.64
CA LYS A 29 -1.82 22.11 4.29
C LYS A 29 -2.27 20.70 4.69
N PRO A 30 -3.59 20.54 5.01
CA PRO A 30 -4.17 19.24 5.24
C PRO A 30 -4.20 18.40 3.95
N PHE A 31 -4.09 17.08 4.10
CA PHE A 31 -4.18 16.09 3.03
C PHE A 31 -5.43 15.24 3.23
N GLY A 32 -6.36 15.28 2.27
CA GLY A 32 -7.59 14.49 2.28
C GLY A 32 -7.47 13.22 1.44
N THR A 33 -7.98 12.11 1.95
CA THR A 33 -8.04 10.82 1.25
C THR A 33 -9.25 10.00 1.71
N ILE A 34 -9.49 8.85 1.06
CA ILE A 34 -10.50 7.88 1.48
C ILE A 34 -9.79 6.58 1.84
N LEU A 35 -10.13 5.98 2.97
CA LEU A 35 -9.65 4.69 3.42
C LEU A 35 -10.82 3.82 3.85
N LEU A 36 -11.07 2.69 3.14
CA LEU A 36 -12.18 1.79 3.45
C LEU A 36 -13.53 2.52 3.49
N ASP A 37 -13.82 3.31 2.46
CA ASP A 37 -14.98 4.21 2.33
C ASP A 37 -15.07 5.31 3.42
N GLU A 38 -14.10 5.42 4.32
CA GLU A 38 -14.04 6.44 5.35
C GLU A 38 -13.24 7.65 4.86
N PRO A 39 -13.81 8.87 4.87
CA PRO A 39 -13.05 10.08 4.57
C PRO A 39 -12.05 10.37 5.70
N VAL A 40 -10.79 10.49 5.34
CA VAL A 40 -9.67 10.70 6.27
C VAL A 40 -8.92 11.98 5.88
N VAL A 41 -8.65 12.84 6.86
CA VAL A 41 -7.72 13.95 6.73
C VAL A 41 -6.46 13.68 7.55
N VAL A 42 -5.32 14.00 6.96
CA VAL A 42 -4.02 13.99 7.65
C VAL A 42 -3.42 15.38 7.59
N TRP A 43 -2.80 15.78 8.67
CA TRP A 43 -2.01 17.01 8.74
C TRP A 43 -0.79 16.80 9.64
N ARG A 44 0.20 17.69 9.54
CA ARG A 44 1.36 17.67 10.42
C ARG A 44 1.31 18.79 11.44
N THR A 45 1.69 18.49 12.67
CA THR A 45 2.00 19.51 13.69
C THR A 45 3.37 20.13 13.42
N SER A 46 3.70 21.23 14.11
CA SER A 46 4.94 21.99 13.93
C SER A 46 6.22 21.18 14.15
N ASP A 47 6.13 20.09 14.92
CA ASP A 47 7.20 19.11 15.12
C ASP A 47 7.33 18.08 13.97
N GLY A 48 6.51 18.21 12.91
CA GLY A 48 6.48 17.32 11.76
C GLY A 48 5.68 16.05 11.96
N THR A 49 5.13 15.79 13.15
CA THR A 49 4.38 14.56 13.45
C THR A 49 3.05 14.52 12.68
N PRO A 50 2.75 13.44 11.91
CA PRO A 50 1.48 13.29 11.22
C PRO A 50 0.37 12.87 12.17
N HIS A 51 -0.81 13.46 12.01
CA HIS A 51 -2.04 13.13 12.71
C HIS A 51 -3.17 12.84 11.73
N ALA A 52 -4.08 11.92 12.08
CA ALA A 52 -5.21 11.54 11.24
C ALA A 52 -6.52 11.59 12.01
N MET A 53 -7.57 12.05 11.34
CA MET A 53 -8.94 12.02 11.86
C MET A 53 -9.94 11.89 10.71
N ARG A 54 -11.22 11.69 11.05
CA ARG A 54 -12.31 11.75 10.08
C ARG A 54 -12.31 13.11 9.39
N ASP A 55 -12.39 13.12 8.07
CA ASP A 55 -12.42 14.34 7.27
C ASP A 55 -13.81 14.97 7.21
N LEU A 56 -14.44 15.14 8.38
CA LEU A 56 -15.75 15.77 8.52
C LEU A 56 -15.81 16.66 9.77
N CYS A 57 -16.10 17.94 9.56
CA CYS A 57 -16.39 18.86 10.65
C CYS A 57 -17.70 18.49 11.34
N ILE A 58 -17.66 18.33 12.69
CA ILE A 58 -18.82 17.92 13.48
C ILE A 58 -20.01 18.91 13.40
N HIS A 59 -19.76 20.17 12.98
CA HIS A 59 -20.79 21.19 12.90
C HIS A 59 -21.76 20.94 11.74
N ARG A 60 -21.26 20.83 10.49
CA ARG A 60 -22.08 20.72 9.27
C ARG A 60 -21.53 19.74 8.24
N GLY A 61 -20.60 18.85 8.61
CA GLY A 61 -20.06 17.81 7.75
C GLY A 61 -19.13 18.33 6.64
N THR A 62 -18.62 19.56 6.74
CA THR A 62 -17.64 20.08 5.78
C THR A 62 -16.35 19.30 5.88
N ALA A 63 -15.72 18.95 4.74
CA ALA A 63 -14.41 18.33 4.69
C ALA A 63 -13.36 19.24 5.35
N LEU A 64 -12.65 18.73 6.34
CA LEU A 64 -11.60 19.43 7.08
C LEU A 64 -10.34 19.58 6.23
N SER A 65 -10.12 18.68 5.28
CA SER A 65 -9.01 18.72 4.32
C SER A 65 -9.04 19.92 3.38
N LEU A 66 -10.18 20.58 3.26
CA LEU A 66 -10.31 21.86 2.52
C LEU A 66 -9.89 23.08 3.35
N GLY A 67 -9.59 22.88 4.63
CA GLY A 67 -9.21 23.94 5.55
C GLY A 67 -7.71 24.22 5.57
N TRP A 68 -7.22 24.67 6.72
CA TRP A 68 -5.82 25.00 6.93
C TRP A 68 -5.35 24.59 8.32
N ILE A 69 -4.03 24.68 8.53
CA ILE A 69 -3.40 24.36 9.82
C ILE A 69 -3.06 25.70 10.51
N LYS A 70 -3.38 25.80 11.81
CA LYS A 70 -3.03 26.93 12.64
C LYS A 70 -2.78 26.46 14.06
N ASP A 71 -1.62 26.85 14.65
CA ASP A 71 -1.27 26.54 16.02
C ASP A 71 -1.44 25.03 16.35
N ASP A 72 -0.91 24.17 15.46
CA ASP A 72 -1.03 22.70 15.51
C ASP A 72 -2.47 22.15 15.43
N CYS A 73 -3.46 23.02 15.19
CA CYS A 73 -4.86 22.64 15.03
C CYS A 73 -5.28 22.65 13.57
N LEU A 74 -6.19 21.75 13.23
CA LEU A 74 -6.87 21.72 11.93
C LEU A 74 -8.08 22.64 11.97
N VAL A 75 -8.18 23.59 11.03
CA VAL A 75 -9.22 24.61 11.00
C VAL A 75 -10.21 24.33 9.88
N CYS A 76 -11.49 24.20 10.23
CA CYS A 76 -12.58 24.01 9.28
C CYS A 76 -12.76 25.25 8.39
N PRO A 77 -12.82 25.10 7.04
CA PRO A 77 -12.91 26.25 6.15
C PRO A 77 -14.27 26.97 6.15
N TYR A 78 -15.30 26.34 6.74
CA TYR A 78 -16.66 26.89 6.70
C TYR A 78 -16.91 27.93 7.81
N HIS A 79 -16.59 27.57 9.07
CA HIS A 79 -16.83 28.47 10.21
C HIS A 79 -15.60 28.64 11.11
N ALA A 80 -14.42 28.23 10.64
CA ALA A 80 -13.14 28.31 11.34
C ALA A 80 -13.12 27.60 12.72
N TRP A 81 -13.95 26.56 12.94
CA TRP A 81 -13.82 25.73 14.11
C TRP A 81 -12.47 25.00 14.08
N GLN A 82 -11.79 24.98 15.23
CA GLN A 82 -10.45 24.41 15.32
C GLN A 82 -10.49 23.08 16.07
N TYR A 83 -9.74 22.13 15.54
CA TYR A 83 -9.64 20.76 16.09
C TYR A 83 -8.20 20.46 16.46
N ASP A 84 -7.97 20.00 17.69
CA ASP A 84 -6.68 19.55 18.15
C ASP A 84 -6.31 18.15 17.60
N LYS A 85 -5.08 17.69 17.88
CA LYS A 85 -4.59 16.36 17.51
C LYS A 85 -5.33 15.18 18.15
N LYS A 86 -6.26 15.43 19.09
CA LYS A 86 -7.13 14.42 19.68
C LYS A 86 -8.51 14.41 19.01
N GLY A 87 -8.75 15.30 18.05
CA GLY A 87 -10.03 15.49 17.38
C GLY A 87 -11.04 16.32 18.15
N ALA A 88 -10.66 16.88 19.30
CA ALA A 88 -11.54 17.76 20.07
C ALA A 88 -11.62 19.15 19.43
N CYS A 89 -12.83 19.72 19.34
CA CYS A 89 -13.00 21.12 19.00
C CYS A 89 -12.51 22.00 20.17
N VAL A 90 -11.52 22.84 19.90
CA VAL A 90 -10.87 23.69 20.91
C VAL A 90 -11.19 25.16 20.76
N LEU A 91 -11.77 25.58 19.61
CA LEU A 91 -12.18 26.95 19.38
C LEU A 91 -13.40 27.00 18.46
N ILE A 92 -14.41 27.75 18.87
CA ILE A 92 -15.57 28.14 18.09
C ILE A 92 -15.56 29.69 18.01
N PRO A 93 -15.07 30.30 16.94
CA PRO A 93 -14.86 31.76 16.88
C PRO A 93 -16.14 32.57 17.10
N GLN A 94 -17.32 32.01 16.75
CA GLN A 94 -18.61 32.67 16.85
C GLN A 94 -19.18 32.65 18.29
N ALA A 95 -18.55 31.88 19.19
CA ALA A 95 -19.09 31.65 20.54
C ALA A 95 -17.95 31.49 21.57
N LYS A 96 -17.03 32.45 21.63
CA LYS A 96 -15.80 32.39 22.45
C LYS A 96 -16.08 32.28 23.95
N GLU A 97 -17.22 32.82 24.40
CA GLU A 97 -17.62 32.84 25.82
C GLU A 97 -18.40 31.60 26.27
N ILE A 98 -18.69 30.69 25.33
CA ILE A 98 -19.47 29.47 25.63
C ILE A 98 -18.53 28.30 25.84
N GLU A 99 -18.78 27.52 26.89
CA GLU A 99 -18.08 26.24 27.09
C GLU A 99 -18.36 25.29 25.92
N ILE A 100 -17.28 24.82 25.29
CA ILE A 100 -17.38 23.91 24.14
C ILE A 100 -17.87 22.54 24.62
N PRO A 101 -18.99 22.01 24.08
CA PRO A 101 -19.53 20.75 24.53
C PRO A 101 -18.55 19.59 24.31
N LEU A 102 -18.39 18.67 25.24
CA LEU A 102 -17.52 17.49 25.14
C LEU A 102 -17.80 16.59 23.91
N LYS A 103 -19.04 16.66 23.40
CA LYS A 103 -19.43 15.97 22.14
C LYS A 103 -18.90 16.65 20.86
N ALA A 104 -18.37 17.88 20.96
CA ALA A 104 -17.80 18.61 19.83
C ALA A 104 -16.42 18.06 19.48
N LYS A 105 -16.40 16.84 18.96
CA LYS A 105 -15.19 16.14 18.55
C LYS A 105 -15.43 15.28 17.31
N THR A 106 -14.42 15.16 16.44
CA THR A 106 -14.39 14.21 15.33
C THR A 106 -13.55 12.98 15.71
N PRO A 107 -13.84 11.79 15.16
CA PRO A 107 -13.05 10.58 15.41
C PRO A 107 -11.60 10.78 15.03
N LYS A 108 -10.67 10.49 15.96
CA LYS A 108 -9.23 10.40 15.71
C LYS A 108 -8.88 9.00 15.26
N TYR A 109 -7.93 8.88 14.33
CA TYR A 109 -7.37 7.63 13.88
C TYR A 109 -5.93 7.45 14.33
N HIS A 110 -5.46 6.20 14.35
CA HIS A 110 -4.05 5.89 14.58
C HIS A 110 -3.25 6.26 13.34
N CYS A 111 -2.13 6.94 13.54
CA CYS A 111 -1.29 7.43 12.47
C CYS A 111 0.18 7.24 12.84
N GLN A 112 1.00 6.82 11.88
CA GLN A 112 2.46 6.75 12.01
C GLN A 112 3.12 6.93 10.65
N GLU A 113 4.42 7.21 10.66
CA GLU A 113 5.23 7.33 9.47
C GLU A 113 6.31 6.27 9.48
N LYS A 114 6.45 5.52 8.38
CA LYS A 114 7.47 4.48 8.20
C LYS A 114 7.68 4.19 6.73
N PHE A 115 8.92 3.94 6.34
CA PHE A 115 9.30 3.63 4.94
C PHE A 115 8.93 4.73 3.93
N GLY A 116 8.98 6.01 4.34
CA GLY A 116 8.58 7.11 3.46
C GLY A 116 7.08 7.17 3.14
N LEU A 117 6.25 6.43 3.90
CA LEU A 117 4.80 6.42 3.80
C LEU A 117 4.16 6.84 5.13
N VAL A 118 3.04 7.52 5.04
CA VAL A 118 2.14 7.75 6.18
C VAL A 118 1.09 6.64 6.20
N TRP A 119 0.93 6.03 7.38
CA TRP A 119 0.05 4.89 7.64
C TRP A 119 -1.06 5.28 8.58
N VAL A 120 -2.26 4.81 8.28
CA VAL A 120 -3.45 5.02 9.12
C VAL A 120 -4.12 3.69 9.43
N ALA A 121 -4.58 3.54 10.69
CA ALA A 121 -5.50 2.50 11.10
C ALA A 121 -6.74 3.16 11.72
N LEU A 122 -7.94 2.82 11.23
CA LEU A 122 -9.20 3.43 11.68
C LEU A 122 -9.59 2.98 13.09
N LYS A 123 -9.05 1.83 13.54
CA LYS A 123 -9.11 1.32 14.92
C LYS A 123 -7.70 1.00 15.42
N LYS A 124 -7.55 0.64 16.69
CA LYS A 124 -6.25 0.22 17.23
C LYS A 124 -5.70 -0.95 16.41
N SER A 125 -4.49 -0.79 15.87
CA SER A 125 -3.88 -1.81 15.03
C SER A 125 -3.62 -3.11 15.81
N LEU A 126 -3.90 -4.23 15.13
CA LEU A 126 -3.66 -5.58 15.61
C LEU A 126 -2.32 -6.14 15.16
N PHE A 127 -1.69 -5.54 14.15
CA PHE A 127 -0.48 -6.01 13.52
C PHE A 127 0.53 -4.89 13.40
N ASP A 128 1.80 -5.21 13.53
CA ASP A 128 2.90 -4.29 13.27
C ASP A 128 3.22 -4.23 11.77
N LEU A 129 3.82 -3.12 11.35
CA LEU A 129 4.41 -3.02 10.01
C LEU A 129 5.64 -3.93 9.90
N PRO A 130 5.95 -4.46 8.71
CA PRO A 130 7.12 -5.32 8.51
C PRO A 130 8.42 -4.62 8.90
N THR A 131 9.48 -5.42 9.03
CA THR A 131 10.85 -4.93 9.17
C THR A 131 11.58 -5.14 7.84
N ILE A 132 12.22 -4.09 7.34
CA ILE A 132 13.01 -4.12 6.11
C ILE A 132 14.39 -3.55 6.42
N PRO A 133 15.30 -4.39 6.94
CA PRO A 133 16.63 -3.93 7.36
C PRO A 133 17.43 -3.28 6.25
N GLU A 134 17.15 -3.65 5.00
CA GLU A 134 17.79 -3.09 3.81
C GLU A 134 17.53 -1.59 3.67
N PHE A 135 16.37 -1.10 4.10
CA PHE A 135 16.02 0.33 4.01
C PHE A 135 16.70 1.20 5.08
N GLU A 136 17.32 0.58 6.07
CA GLU A 136 18.04 1.27 7.14
C GLU A 136 19.57 1.33 6.88
N GLN A 137 20.04 0.71 5.79
CA GLN A 137 21.47 0.62 5.45
C GLN A 137 21.87 1.72 4.47
N ASN A 138 22.98 2.41 4.77
CA ASN A 138 23.49 3.53 3.95
C ASN A 138 23.96 3.14 2.55
N ASN A 139 24.20 1.85 2.29
CA ASN A 139 24.62 1.33 0.99
C ASN A 139 23.45 0.86 0.11
N TRP A 140 22.23 1.19 0.49
CA TRP A 140 21.03 0.95 -0.33
C TRP A 140 20.47 2.27 -0.83
N LYS A 141 20.15 2.32 -2.11
CA LYS A 141 19.42 3.44 -2.71
C LYS A 141 17.93 3.08 -2.75
N ILE A 142 17.10 3.96 -2.18
CA ILE A 142 15.66 3.76 -2.04
C ILE A 142 14.94 4.68 -3.03
N VAL A 143 14.05 4.12 -3.83
CA VAL A 143 13.31 4.83 -4.88
C VAL A 143 11.81 4.58 -4.70
N ASN A 144 11.03 5.66 -4.60
CA ASN A 144 9.59 5.60 -4.61
C ASN A 144 9.06 5.55 -6.05
N THR A 145 8.17 4.62 -6.34
CA THR A 145 7.51 4.47 -7.64
C THR A 145 5.99 4.50 -7.48
N GLY A 146 5.26 4.99 -8.46
CA GLY A 146 3.82 5.23 -8.37
C GLY A 146 3.49 6.58 -7.75
N PRO A 147 2.32 6.76 -7.12
CA PRO A 147 1.33 5.72 -6.77
C PRO A 147 0.50 5.23 -7.96
N PHE A 148 0.01 3.99 -7.87
CA PHE A 148 -0.72 3.29 -8.92
C PHE A 148 -2.21 3.16 -8.55
N ASN A 149 -3.08 3.94 -9.20
CA ASN A 149 -4.52 3.95 -8.93
C ASN A 149 -5.25 2.99 -9.86
N TRP A 150 -5.92 1.98 -9.28
CA TRP A 150 -6.65 0.94 -10.01
C TRP A 150 -8.12 0.86 -9.60
N LYS A 151 -8.98 0.49 -10.55
CA LYS A 151 -10.42 0.25 -10.34
C LYS A 151 -10.68 -1.23 -10.03
N CYS A 152 -10.03 -1.72 -8.98
CA CYS A 152 -10.22 -3.06 -8.42
C CYS A 152 -10.07 -3.01 -6.91
N ASP A 153 -10.37 -4.10 -6.21
CA ASP A 153 -10.07 -4.16 -4.79
C ASP A 153 -8.56 -4.37 -4.53
N SER A 154 -8.10 -4.07 -3.31
CA SER A 154 -6.70 -4.24 -2.95
C SER A 154 -6.22 -5.69 -3.01
N SER A 155 -7.11 -6.68 -2.80
CA SER A 155 -6.74 -8.09 -2.88
C SER A 155 -6.41 -8.50 -4.32
N ARG A 156 -7.12 -7.95 -5.34
CA ARG A 156 -6.79 -8.17 -6.75
C ARG A 156 -5.39 -7.64 -7.09
N GLN A 157 -5.04 -6.46 -6.57
CA GLN A 157 -3.72 -5.88 -6.79
C GLN A 157 -2.61 -6.70 -6.12
N VAL A 158 -2.88 -7.23 -4.91
CA VAL A 158 -1.96 -8.14 -4.21
C VAL A 158 -1.80 -9.47 -4.95
N GLU A 159 -2.89 -10.10 -5.41
CA GLU A 159 -2.83 -11.34 -6.18
C GLU A 159 -2.05 -11.15 -7.47
N ASN A 160 -2.30 -10.06 -8.21
CA ASN A 160 -1.55 -9.76 -9.43
C ASN A 160 -0.05 -9.63 -9.15
N PHE A 161 0.36 -8.87 -8.11
CA PHE A 161 1.78 -8.71 -7.77
C PHE A 161 2.46 -10.04 -7.39
N THR A 162 1.71 -11.03 -6.92
CA THR A 162 2.25 -12.33 -6.48
C THR A 162 2.03 -13.47 -7.49
N ASP A 163 1.36 -13.21 -8.59
CA ASP A 163 1.18 -14.17 -9.68
C ASP A 163 2.39 -14.18 -10.61
N PHE A 164 2.84 -15.37 -10.99
CA PHE A 164 3.95 -15.56 -11.92
C PHE A 164 3.48 -15.99 -13.32
N GLY A 165 2.26 -16.50 -13.42
CA GLY A 165 1.72 -17.08 -14.64
C GLY A 165 1.46 -16.05 -15.74
N HIS A 166 1.17 -14.80 -15.37
CA HIS A 166 0.90 -13.73 -16.32
C HIS A 166 2.16 -13.11 -16.93
N PHE A 167 3.32 -13.22 -16.28
CA PHE A 167 4.55 -12.53 -16.71
C PHE A 167 4.92 -12.74 -18.17
N PRO A 168 4.89 -13.98 -18.72
CA PRO A 168 5.22 -14.18 -20.14
C PRO A 168 4.24 -13.54 -21.11
N TRP A 169 3.01 -13.27 -20.69
CA TRP A 169 1.91 -12.86 -21.55
C TRP A 169 1.56 -11.37 -21.42
N VAL A 170 1.63 -10.82 -20.20
CA VAL A 170 1.34 -9.42 -19.93
C VAL A 170 2.60 -8.57 -20.05
N HIS A 171 3.76 -9.13 -19.67
CA HIS A 171 5.06 -8.45 -19.68
C HIS A 171 6.09 -9.20 -20.54
N PRO A 172 5.76 -9.53 -21.81
CA PRO A 172 6.68 -10.27 -22.66
C PRO A 172 7.97 -9.48 -22.88
N GLY A 173 9.09 -10.15 -22.67
CA GLY A 173 10.38 -9.51 -22.79
C GLY A 173 10.77 -8.62 -21.60
N LEU A 174 9.91 -8.24 -20.68
CA LEU A 174 10.23 -7.46 -19.47
C LEU A 174 10.36 -8.35 -18.22
N LEU A 175 9.37 -9.17 -17.89
CA LEU A 175 9.36 -10.04 -16.73
C LEU A 175 9.26 -11.53 -17.07
N GLY A 176 8.93 -11.88 -18.31
CA GLY A 176 8.77 -13.26 -18.75
C GLY A 176 9.05 -13.48 -20.24
N ASP A 177 9.19 -14.76 -20.59
CA ASP A 177 9.44 -15.23 -21.97
C ASP A 177 8.31 -16.18 -22.37
N PRO A 178 7.49 -15.86 -23.41
CA PRO A 178 6.42 -16.74 -23.89
C PRO A 178 6.88 -18.13 -24.31
N LYS A 179 8.18 -18.32 -24.59
CA LYS A 179 8.78 -19.62 -24.90
C LYS A 179 9.04 -20.48 -23.67
N ARG A 180 8.94 -19.91 -22.47
CA ARG A 180 9.16 -20.56 -21.17
C ARG A 180 8.10 -20.12 -20.19
N PRO A 181 6.81 -20.49 -20.42
CA PRO A 181 5.66 -20.00 -19.64
C PRO A 181 5.43 -20.76 -18.34
N GLU A 182 6.22 -21.80 -18.07
CA GLU A 182 6.01 -22.67 -16.91
C GLU A 182 6.20 -21.89 -15.61
N VAL A 183 5.24 -22.07 -14.70
CA VAL A 183 5.30 -21.51 -13.35
C VAL A 183 6.00 -22.50 -12.44
N PRO A 184 7.10 -22.10 -11.76
CA PRO A 184 7.79 -22.97 -10.84
C PRO A 184 6.90 -23.37 -9.64
N ASP A 185 7.01 -24.61 -9.19
CA ASP A 185 6.40 -25.03 -7.94
C ASP A 185 6.95 -24.21 -6.77
N CYS A 186 6.06 -23.73 -5.91
CA CYS A 186 6.45 -23.08 -4.67
C CYS A 186 5.70 -23.67 -3.48
N GLN A 187 6.37 -23.69 -2.34
CA GLN A 187 5.75 -24.04 -1.06
C GLN A 187 5.49 -22.78 -0.27
N VAL A 188 4.25 -22.59 0.14
CA VAL A 188 3.84 -21.46 0.98
C VAL A 188 3.76 -21.92 2.43
N THR A 189 4.50 -21.26 3.30
CA THR A 189 4.38 -21.42 4.76
C THR A 189 3.72 -20.20 5.36
N ILE A 190 2.80 -20.40 6.30
CA ILE A 190 2.08 -19.30 6.95
C ILE A 190 2.50 -19.29 8.42
N LYS A 191 3.09 -18.18 8.84
CA LYS A 191 3.40 -17.89 10.23
C LYS A 191 2.64 -16.65 10.65
N ASP A 192 1.76 -16.81 11.63
CA ASP A 192 0.86 -15.73 12.10
C ASP A 192 0.02 -15.15 10.95
N THR A 193 0.32 -13.94 10.50
CA THR A 193 -0.35 -13.23 9.41
C THR A 193 0.56 -13.01 8.21
N VAL A 194 1.66 -13.74 8.11
CA VAL A 194 2.64 -13.61 7.03
C VAL A 194 2.75 -14.92 6.26
N LEU A 195 2.61 -14.82 4.94
CA LEU A 195 2.90 -15.91 4.02
C LEU A 195 4.35 -15.79 3.54
N HIS A 196 5.12 -16.85 3.73
CA HIS A 196 6.51 -16.93 3.27
C HIS A 196 6.62 -17.95 2.16
N TYR A 197 7.24 -17.57 1.05
CA TYR A 197 7.54 -18.48 -0.05
C TYR A 197 8.72 -17.98 -0.86
N SER A 198 9.32 -18.87 -1.65
CA SER A 198 10.38 -18.50 -2.57
C SER A 198 10.25 -19.26 -3.89
N VAL A 199 10.66 -18.62 -4.95
CA VAL A 199 10.73 -19.22 -6.28
C VAL A 199 12.07 -18.93 -6.92
N VAL A 200 12.54 -19.88 -7.75
CA VAL A 200 13.69 -19.68 -8.63
C VAL A 200 13.15 -19.69 -10.05
N ARG A 201 13.45 -18.64 -10.80
CA ARG A 201 12.96 -18.48 -12.18
C ARG A 201 14.09 -18.10 -13.12
N PRO A 202 13.99 -18.51 -14.40
CA PRO A 202 14.86 -17.96 -15.42
C PRO A 202 14.72 -16.43 -15.47
N GLU A 203 15.83 -15.73 -15.64
CA GLU A 203 15.83 -14.29 -15.89
C GLU A 203 15.31 -14.02 -17.30
N ALA A 204 14.47 -13.01 -17.46
CA ALA A 204 14.10 -12.50 -18.78
C ALA A 204 15.31 -11.74 -19.37
N LYS A 205 15.56 -11.91 -20.68
CA LYS A 205 16.69 -11.25 -21.37
C LYS A 205 16.31 -9.83 -21.80
N ASN A 206 16.09 -8.90 -20.87
CA ASN A 206 15.53 -7.58 -21.22
C ASN A 206 16.38 -6.41 -20.80
N SER A 207 17.63 -6.66 -20.62
CA SER A 207 18.54 -5.70 -20.03
C SER A 207 18.84 -4.47 -20.89
N ASP A 208 18.58 -4.50 -22.20
CA ASP A 208 19.00 -3.42 -23.10
C ASP A 208 18.13 -2.16 -22.95
N ASP A 209 16.81 -2.32 -22.69
CA ASP A 209 15.89 -1.19 -22.50
C ASP A 209 15.91 -0.60 -21.08
N PHE A 210 16.34 -1.41 -20.10
CA PHE A 210 16.44 -1.00 -18.69
C PHE A 210 17.79 -1.39 -18.10
N PRO A 211 18.83 -0.58 -18.28
CA PRO A 211 20.21 -0.88 -17.90
C PRO A 211 20.44 -1.18 -16.43
N ILE A 212 19.48 -0.82 -15.57
CA ILE A 212 19.54 -1.14 -14.14
C ILE A 212 19.58 -2.65 -13.87
N PHE A 213 19.07 -3.47 -14.81
CA PHE A 213 19.10 -4.93 -14.76
C PHE A 213 20.22 -5.51 -15.65
N ALA A 214 20.87 -4.69 -16.47
CA ALA A 214 21.84 -5.05 -17.50
C ALA A 214 23.28 -5.09 -17.01
N ASN A 215 23.52 -5.40 -15.77
CA ASN A 215 24.89 -5.54 -15.29
C ASN A 215 25.38 -6.98 -15.57
N ASP A 216 26.40 -7.13 -16.43
CA ASP A 216 26.96 -8.42 -16.83
C ASP A 216 27.38 -9.31 -15.64
N ASP A 217 27.78 -8.70 -14.53
CA ASP A 217 28.10 -9.41 -13.29
C ASP A 217 26.85 -9.95 -12.55
N VAL A 218 25.67 -9.47 -12.89
CA VAL A 218 24.39 -9.78 -12.21
C VAL A 218 23.55 -10.77 -12.99
N VAL A 219 23.72 -10.83 -14.32
CA VAL A 219 22.94 -11.73 -15.19
C VAL A 219 23.34 -13.18 -14.94
N LYS A 220 22.60 -13.83 -14.05
CA LYS A 220 22.59 -15.28 -13.92
C LYS A 220 21.37 -15.81 -14.67
N PRO A 221 21.45 -17.05 -15.20
CA PRO A 221 20.32 -17.65 -15.90
C PRO A 221 19.09 -17.83 -14.99
N GLU A 222 19.27 -17.72 -13.67
CA GLU A 222 18.22 -17.90 -12.68
C GLU A 222 18.29 -16.84 -11.59
N ARG A 223 17.11 -16.32 -11.21
CA ARG A 223 16.91 -15.38 -10.13
C ARG A 223 16.11 -16.03 -9.01
N LYS A 224 16.61 -15.94 -7.79
CA LYS A 224 15.87 -16.32 -6.60
C LYS A 224 15.04 -15.12 -6.12
N SER A 225 13.74 -15.33 -5.98
CA SER A 225 12.78 -14.38 -5.42
C SER A 225 12.25 -14.91 -4.10
N VAL A 226 12.36 -14.13 -3.02
CA VAL A 226 11.88 -14.49 -1.68
C VAL A 226 10.80 -13.51 -1.30
N TYR A 227 9.62 -14.02 -0.98
CA TYR A 227 8.43 -13.22 -0.67
C TYR A 227 8.01 -13.38 0.78
N GLU A 228 7.63 -12.26 1.38
CA GLU A 228 6.85 -12.15 2.60
C GLU A 228 5.58 -11.37 2.28
N LEU A 229 4.42 -12.03 2.27
CA LEU A 229 3.14 -11.37 2.11
C LEU A 229 2.51 -11.20 3.49
N HIS A 230 2.53 -9.97 3.99
CA HIS A 230 1.93 -9.54 5.25
C HIS A 230 0.47 -9.17 5.02
N LEU A 231 -0.44 -9.90 5.66
CA LEU A 231 -1.87 -9.59 5.56
C LEU A 231 -2.18 -8.20 6.14
N PRO A 232 -3.11 -7.43 5.54
CA PRO A 232 -3.89 -7.83 4.38
C PRO A 232 -3.23 -7.55 3.02
N TYR A 233 -2.40 -6.51 2.84
CA TYR A 233 -2.09 -5.95 1.53
C TYR A 233 -0.63 -5.50 1.37
N THR A 234 0.31 -6.06 2.12
CA THR A 234 1.71 -5.64 2.07
C THR A 234 2.63 -6.78 1.68
N ILE A 235 3.53 -6.55 0.73
CA ILE A 235 4.47 -7.54 0.21
C ILE A 235 5.89 -7.00 0.33
N VAL A 236 6.79 -7.82 0.84
CA VAL A 236 8.23 -7.62 0.77
C VAL A 236 8.80 -8.69 -0.15
N LEU A 237 9.34 -8.28 -1.28
CA LEU A 237 9.99 -9.18 -2.24
C LEU A 237 11.48 -8.88 -2.28
N ARG A 238 12.30 -9.88 -1.98
CA ARG A 238 13.76 -9.81 -2.11
C ARG A 238 14.23 -10.57 -3.32
N LEU A 239 14.92 -9.89 -4.22
CA LEU A 239 15.53 -10.46 -5.40
C LEU A 239 17.03 -10.63 -5.18
N GLY A 240 17.55 -11.82 -5.51
CA GLY A 240 18.96 -12.13 -5.42
C GLY A 240 19.45 -12.92 -6.64
N TRP A 241 20.63 -12.53 -7.14
CA TRP A 241 21.29 -13.16 -8.27
C TRP A 241 22.50 -14.00 -7.83
N GLY A 242 22.62 -14.26 -6.52
CA GLY A 242 23.80 -14.86 -5.89
C GLY A 242 24.94 -13.85 -5.74
N GLY A 243 25.55 -13.77 -4.57
CA GLY A 243 26.54 -12.76 -4.22
C GLY A 243 25.97 -11.67 -3.32
N LYS A 244 26.59 -10.47 -3.34
CA LYS A 244 26.23 -9.37 -2.44
C LYS A 244 25.21 -8.39 -3.02
N LYS A 245 24.93 -8.48 -4.31
CA LYS A 245 23.97 -7.60 -4.99
C LYS A 245 22.55 -8.08 -4.75
N GLY A 246 21.65 -7.14 -4.43
CA GLY A 246 20.25 -7.45 -4.14
C GLY A 246 19.33 -6.26 -4.39
N MET A 247 18.06 -6.57 -4.60
CA MET A 247 16.99 -5.60 -4.74
C MET A 247 15.83 -6.02 -3.85
N VAL A 248 15.18 -5.06 -3.21
CA VAL A 248 14.01 -5.27 -2.37
C VAL A 248 12.87 -4.43 -2.90
N TYR A 249 11.75 -5.07 -3.20
CA TYR A 249 10.48 -4.41 -3.46
C TYR A 249 9.64 -4.42 -2.20
N PHE A 250 9.18 -3.27 -1.81
CA PHE A 250 8.16 -3.10 -0.79
C PHE A 250 6.90 -2.58 -1.48
N PHE A 251 5.94 -3.46 -1.67
CA PHE A 251 4.64 -3.13 -2.26
C PHE A 251 3.56 -3.13 -1.18
N THR A 252 2.67 -2.15 -1.22
CA THR A 252 1.51 -2.10 -0.32
C THR A 252 0.34 -1.40 -0.99
N SER A 253 -0.89 -1.84 -0.70
CA SER A 253 -2.11 -1.30 -1.31
C SER A 253 -2.99 -0.61 -0.28
N GLN A 254 -3.42 0.62 -0.58
CA GLN A 254 -4.47 1.35 0.14
C GLN A 254 -5.83 0.91 -0.39
N PRO A 255 -6.69 0.30 0.42
CA PRO A 255 -8.08 0.06 0.05
C PRO A 255 -8.89 1.37 0.15
N ILE A 256 -9.19 1.98 -0.98
CA ILE A 256 -10.03 3.18 -1.04
C ILE A 256 -11.48 2.77 -0.82
N SER A 257 -11.95 1.82 -1.63
CA SER A 257 -13.29 1.21 -1.54
C SER A 257 -13.22 -0.27 -1.93
N LYS A 258 -14.35 -0.97 -1.95
CA LYS A 258 -14.42 -2.34 -2.48
C LYS A 258 -14.04 -2.45 -3.96
N ASN A 259 -14.05 -1.35 -4.71
CA ASN A 259 -13.86 -1.34 -6.16
C ASN A 259 -12.71 -0.41 -6.60
N SER A 260 -11.93 0.11 -5.68
CA SER A 260 -10.81 0.98 -6.00
C SER A 260 -9.71 0.90 -4.94
N CYS A 261 -8.47 0.91 -5.41
CA CYS A 261 -7.29 0.88 -4.56
C CYS A 261 -6.17 1.78 -5.11
N ARG A 262 -5.19 2.04 -4.27
CA ARG A 262 -3.99 2.82 -4.60
C ARG A 262 -2.77 2.04 -4.14
N GLY A 263 -1.96 1.55 -5.08
CA GLY A 263 -0.72 0.84 -4.79
C GLY A 263 0.45 1.79 -4.60
N PHE A 264 1.32 1.46 -3.66
CA PHE A 264 2.61 2.11 -3.44
C PHE A 264 3.70 1.07 -3.60
N CYS A 265 4.74 1.39 -4.34
CA CYS A 265 5.87 0.50 -4.52
C CYS A 265 7.16 1.27 -4.22
N ILE A 266 7.96 0.76 -3.31
CA ILE A 266 9.25 1.33 -2.91
C ILE A 266 10.31 0.28 -3.21
N ILE A 267 11.36 0.68 -3.93
CA ILE A 267 12.40 -0.23 -4.38
C ILE A 267 13.72 0.18 -3.74
N GLY A 268 14.34 -0.76 -3.03
CA GLY A 268 15.71 -0.63 -2.55
C GLY A 268 16.67 -1.48 -3.38
N ARG A 269 17.84 -0.94 -3.70
CA ARG A 269 18.94 -1.67 -4.36
C ARG A 269 20.29 -1.27 -3.81
N ASN A 270 21.25 -2.20 -3.82
CA ASN A 270 22.60 -1.95 -3.35
C ASN A 270 23.66 -2.04 -4.48
N TYR A 271 23.23 -1.88 -5.70
CA TYR A 271 24.10 -1.85 -6.90
C TYR A 271 23.60 -0.78 -7.88
N ASN A 272 24.42 -0.37 -8.82
CA ASN A 272 24.12 0.69 -9.81
C ASN A 272 23.54 1.95 -9.15
N LEU A 273 24.16 2.39 -8.05
CA LEU A 273 23.62 3.46 -7.20
C LEU A 273 23.63 4.82 -7.89
N GLU A 274 24.47 4.99 -8.92
CA GLU A 274 24.58 6.22 -9.71
C GLU A 274 23.46 6.39 -10.75
N GLU A 275 22.76 5.29 -11.08
CA GLU A 275 21.68 5.35 -12.07
C GLU A 275 20.52 6.21 -11.56
N PRO A 276 19.92 7.05 -12.44
CA PRO A 276 18.79 7.90 -12.08
C PRO A 276 17.58 7.10 -11.55
N ASP A 277 16.85 7.67 -10.61
CA ASP A 277 15.62 7.07 -10.06
C ASP A 277 14.55 6.89 -11.13
N THR A 278 14.53 7.77 -12.13
CA THR A 278 13.56 7.78 -13.24
C THR A 278 13.56 6.45 -14.01
N ILE A 279 14.70 5.77 -14.15
CA ILE A 279 14.78 4.47 -14.82
C ILE A 279 13.87 3.43 -14.15
N LEU A 280 13.93 3.33 -12.82
CA LEU A 280 13.03 2.43 -12.06
C LEU A 280 11.59 2.92 -12.08
N GLN A 281 11.38 4.23 -11.96
CA GLN A 281 10.04 4.82 -11.98
C GLN A 281 9.33 4.56 -13.32
N GLU A 282 10.02 4.75 -14.44
CA GLU A 282 9.50 4.49 -15.79
C GLU A 282 9.25 2.99 -16.01
N PHE A 283 10.18 2.14 -15.58
CA PHE A 283 10.01 0.69 -15.67
C PHE A 283 8.76 0.22 -14.92
N GLU A 284 8.62 0.60 -13.66
CA GLU A 284 7.46 0.22 -12.86
C GLU A 284 6.16 0.80 -13.39
N GLN A 285 6.19 2.04 -13.94
CA GLN A 285 5.01 2.63 -14.57
C GLN A 285 4.53 1.77 -15.74
N VAL A 286 5.45 1.30 -16.60
CA VAL A 286 5.12 0.41 -17.73
C VAL A 286 4.53 -0.90 -17.23
N ILE A 287 5.14 -1.55 -16.23
CA ILE A 287 4.67 -2.82 -15.68
C ILE A 287 3.26 -2.67 -15.09
N PHE A 288 3.08 -1.70 -14.18
CA PHE A 288 1.78 -1.48 -13.53
C PHE A 288 0.67 -1.02 -14.49
N ASP A 289 0.98 -0.31 -15.58
CA ASP A 289 0.00 0.07 -16.59
C ASP A 289 -0.43 -1.12 -17.47
N GLN A 290 0.48 -2.05 -17.77
CA GLN A 290 0.16 -3.30 -18.45
C GLN A 290 -0.78 -4.16 -17.59
N ASP A 291 -0.46 -4.33 -16.31
CA ASP A 291 -1.26 -5.06 -15.33
C ASP A 291 -2.63 -4.44 -15.12
N LYS A 292 -2.67 -3.12 -14.92
CA LYS A 292 -3.90 -2.36 -14.68
C LYS A 292 -4.99 -2.69 -15.70
N ARG A 293 -4.64 -2.70 -16.99
CA ARG A 293 -5.60 -2.98 -18.06
C ARG A 293 -6.23 -4.36 -17.93
N ILE A 294 -5.45 -5.35 -17.49
CA ILE A 294 -5.91 -6.73 -17.33
C ILE A 294 -6.74 -6.86 -16.05
N VAL A 295 -6.22 -6.39 -14.92
CA VAL A 295 -6.86 -6.56 -13.62
C VAL A 295 -8.19 -5.78 -13.52
N GLU A 296 -8.26 -4.57 -14.07
CA GLU A 296 -9.51 -3.80 -14.12
C GLU A 296 -10.62 -4.46 -15.00
N SER A 297 -10.25 -5.40 -15.88
CA SER A 297 -11.20 -6.17 -16.68
C SER A 297 -11.78 -7.39 -15.97
N GLN A 298 -11.17 -7.83 -14.85
CA GLN A 298 -11.59 -9.04 -14.12
C GLN A 298 -12.99 -8.87 -13.50
N ARG A 299 -13.76 -9.97 -13.48
CA ARG A 299 -15.09 -10.02 -12.84
C ARG A 299 -15.21 -11.29 -11.99
N PRO A 300 -15.75 -11.19 -10.77
CA PRO A 300 -16.13 -9.94 -10.09
C PRO A 300 -14.94 -9.00 -9.86
N ILE A 301 -15.21 -7.70 -9.63
CA ILE A 301 -14.17 -6.69 -9.34
C ILE A 301 -13.42 -7.09 -8.06
N GLN A 302 -14.13 -7.57 -7.07
CA GLN A 302 -13.57 -8.06 -5.81
C GLN A 302 -13.05 -9.50 -6.00
N VAL A 303 -12.00 -9.84 -5.25
CA VAL A 303 -11.55 -11.23 -5.18
C VAL A 303 -12.63 -12.09 -4.53
N PRO A 304 -13.11 -13.16 -5.18
CA PRO A 304 -13.98 -14.11 -4.52
C PRO A 304 -13.19 -14.95 -3.52
N PHE A 305 -13.54 -14.83 -2.25
CA PHE A 305 -12.89 -15.58 -1.17
C PHE A 305 -13.45 -17.01 -1.00
N ASP A 306 -14.50 -17.36 -1.70
CA ASP A 306 -14.89 -18.75 -1.93
C ASP A 306 -14.12 -19.28 -3.14
N LEU A 307 -13.22 -20.22 -2.90
CA LEU A 307 -12.36 -20.77 -3.95
C LEU A 307 -13.14 -21.55 -5.03
N SER A 308 -14.40 -21.90 -4.79
CA SER A 308 -15.23 -22.58 -5.79
C SER A 308 -15.77 -21.65 -6.89
N GLU A 309 -15.68 -20.33 -6.70
CA GLU A 309 -16.17 -19.35 -7.67
C GLU A 309 -15.20 -19.11 -8.83
N GLU A 310 -13.95 -19.54 -8.71
CA GLU A 310 -12.93 -19.48 -9.77
C GLU A 310 -12.22 -20.83 -9.90
N LEU A 311 -11.73 -21.17 -11.08
CA LEU A 311 -10.93 -22.37 -11.30
C LEU A 311 -9.48 -22.12 -10.86
N HIS A 312 -9.01 -22.94 -9.95
CA HIS A 312 -7.63 -22.88 -9.45
C HIS A 312 -6.84 -24.12 -9.85
N LEU A 313 -5.63 -23.91 -10.29
CA LEU A 313 -4.67 -24.97 -10.62
C LEU A 313 -3.48 -24.96 -9.64
N LYS A 314 -2.58 -25.92 -9.78
CA LYS A 314 -1.43 -26.07 -8.86
C LYS A 314 -0.55 -24.81 -8.81
N PHE A 315 -0.41 -24.11 -9.91
CA PHE A 315 0.40 -22.88 -9.98
C PHE A 315 -0.24 -21.67 -9.28
N ASP A 316 -1.56 -21.72 -8.94
CA ASP A 316 -2.25 -20.67 -8.19
C ASP A 316 -2.08 -20.83 -6.67
N THR A 317 -1.12 -21.63 -6.22
CA THR A 317 -0.89 -21.95 -4.80
C THR A 317 -0.78 -20.72 -3.92
N VAL A 318 -0.11 -19.65 -4.37
CA VAL A 318 0.06 -18.41 -3.59
C VAL A 318 -1.30 -17.74 -3.39
N ALA A 319 -2.06 -17.49 -4.46
CA ALA A 319 -3.38 -16.88 -4.41
C ALA A 319 -4.35 -17.66 -3.53
N MET A 320 -4.40 -19.00 -3.68
CA MET A 320 -5.25 -19.85 -2.84
C MET A 320 -4.91 -19.75 -1.34
N ASN A 321 -3.60 -19.74 -0.98
CA ASN A 321 -3.16 -19.62 0.41
C ASN A 321 -3.46 -18.22 0.95
N TYR A 322 -3.27 -17.17 0.15
CA TYR A 322 -3.63 -15.80 0.51
C TYR A 322 -5.13 -15.68 0.83
N ARG A 323 -6.01 -16.14 -0.06
CA ARG A 323 -7.47 -16.11 0.16
C ARG A 323 -7.89 -16.87 1.41
N ARG A 324 -7.33 -18.08 1.64
CA ARG A 324 -7.57 -18.86 2.86
C ARG A 324 -7.09 -18.12 4.11
N ALA A 325 -5.92 -17.49 4.06
CA ALA A 325 -5.37 -16.74 5.18
C ALA A 325 -6.19 -15.48 5.48
N MET A 326 -6.64 -14.73 4.47
CA MET A 326 -7.55 -13.60 4.63
C MET A 326 -8.86 -14.03 5.30
N LYS A 327 -9.50 -15.11 4.83
CA LYS A 327 -10.74 -15.66 5.38
C LYS A 327 -10.55 -16.14 6.83
N LYS A 328 -9.49 -16.92 7.10
CA LYS A 328 -9.15 -17.40 8.45
C LYS A 328 -8.98 -16.26 9.44
N ASN A 329 -8.37 -15.16 9.02
CA ASN A 329 -8.12 -14.00 9.85
C ASN A 329 -9.31 -13.01 9.88
N LYS A 330 -10.41 -13.28 9.16
CA LYS A 330 -11.60 -12.40 9.05
C LYS A 330 -11.23 -11.01 8.50
N LEU A 331 -10.39 -10.99 7.47
CA LEU A 331 -9.93 -9.78 6.77
C LEU A 331 -10.62 -9.60 5.40
N ASN A 332 -11.41 -10.58 4.99
CA ASN A 332 -12.20 -10.58 3.73
C ASN A 332 -13.58 -9.96 3.95
N TYR A 333 -14.20 -9.44 2.89
CA TYR A 333 -15.55 -8.85 2.87
C TYR A 333 -16.37 -9.40 1.70
#